data_28551df2db0837addb6f7feda5a4dcd4
#
_entry.id   28551df2db0837addb6f7feda5a4dcd4
#
_cell.length_a   1.000
_cell.length_b   1.000
_cell.length_c   1.000
_cell.angle_alpha   90.00
_cell.angle_beta   90.00
_cell.angle_gamma   90.00
#
_symmetry.space_group_name_H-M   'P 1'
#
loop_
_entity.id
_entity.type
_entity.pdbx_description
1 polymer ?
#
loop_
_entity_poly.entity_id
_entity_poly.type
_entity_poly.pdbx_seq_one_letter_code
_entity_poly.pdbx_strand_id
1 'polypeptide(L)'
;IVAGAMQDLDRGVLVGSRSFGKGLVQSTRPLPYQGLLKITVAKYYTPSGRLIQALDYAHRNEDGSVGRVPDSLTHVYKTLNGREVRDGGGLQPDSTVDWGKVNRIVYNVVRDNWAFDYATRFAASHPTIAPAEEFVITDSIYADFKRSIDPDRFKYDKVMEDGLKQLRELAKEEGYMTDESEKEFDALGKLLTHNLDKDLDTHRAEIEDCLLYTSPSPRDLSTSR
;
A
#
# COMPACT_ATOMS: atom_id res chain seq x y z
N ILE A 1 -2.29 -1.58 -17.93
CA ILE A 1 -2.13 -2.13 -19.31
C ILE A 1 -2.08 -3.65 -19.24
N VAL A 2 -1.05 -4.24 -18.60
CA VAL A 2 -0.86 -5.69 -18.60
C VAL A 2 -2.06 -6.43 -18.03
N ALA A 3 -2.53 -6.05 -16.84
CA ALA A 3 -3.69 -6.68 -16.20
C ALA A 3 -4.94 -6.64 -17.10
N GLY A 4 -5.21 -5.50 -17.76
CA GLY A 4 -6.33 -5.38 -18.69
C GLY A 4 -6.20 -6.30 -19.91
N ALA A 5 -4.99 -6.43 -20.46
CA ALA A 5 -4.74 -7.37 -21.56
C ALA A 5 -4.91 -8.83 -21.12
N MET A 6 -4.41 -9.20 -19.95
CA MET A 6 -4.56 -10.55 -19.39
C MET A 6 -6.03 -10.91 -19.17
N GLN A 7 -6.82 -9.97 -18.62
CA GLN A 7 -8.25 -10.17 -18.41
C GLN A 7 -9.02 -10.29 -19.73
N ASP A 8 -8.80 -9.37 -20.66
CA ASP A 8 -9.55 -9.31 -21.93
C ASP A 8 -9.23 -10.48 -22.87
N LEU A 9 -8.01 -11.00 -22.82
CA LEU A 9 -7.58 -12.17 -23.57
C LEU A 9 -7.85 -13.49 -22.85
N ASP A 10 -8.47 -13.46 -21.68
CA ASP A 10 -8.73 -14.64 -20.84
C ASP A 10 -7.46 -15.49 -20.56
N ARG A 11 -6.33 -14.82 -20.38
CA ARG A 11 -5.02 -15.44 -20.12
C ARG A 11 -4.67 -15.52 -18.65
N GLY A 12 -5.50 -14.95 -17.77
CA GLY A 12 -5.31 -14.95 -16.32
C GLY A 12 -6.55 -14.45 -15.59
N VAL A 13 -6.58 -14.69 -14.29
CA VAL A 13 -7.60 -14.21 -13.36
C VAL A 13 -7.04 -13.04 -12.57
N LEU A 14 -7.77 -11.93 -12.52
CA LEU A 14 -7.43 -10.79 -11.68
C LEU A 14 -8.01 -10.97 -10.30
N VAL A 15 -7.14 -10.96 -9.29
CA VAL A 15 -7.53 -11.10 -7.88
C VAL A 15 -7.10 -9.84 -7.12
N GLY A 16 -7.98 -9.30 -6.29
CA GLY A 16 -7.66 -8.13 -5.47
C GLY A 16 -8.77 -7.10 -5.44
N SER A 17 -8.41 -5.82 -5.41
CA SER A 17 -9.34 -4.69 -5.44
C SER A 17 -9.40 -4.04 -6.83
N ARG A 18 -10.44 -3.22 -7.06
CA ARG A 18 -10.59 -2.43 -8.29
C ARG A 18 -9.34 -1.58 -8.54
N SER A 19 -8.78 -1.64 -9.74
CA SER A 19 -7.58 -0.89 -10.09
C SER A 19 -7.80 0.63 -10.09
N PHE A 20 -6.72 1.41 -9.98
CA PHE A 20 -6.78 2.88 -10.04
C PHE A 20 -7.45 3.39 -11.32
N GLY A 21 -7.25 2.73 -12.45
CA GLY A 21 -7.86 3.10 -13.74
C GLY A 21 -7.14 4.23 -14.46
N LYS A 22 -5.82 4.14 -14.62
CA LYS A 22 -5.07 5.05 -15.48
C LYS A 22 -5.07 4.55 -16.91
N GLY A 23 -5.79 5.25 -17.78
CA GLY A 23 -5.96 4.91 -19.20
C GLY A 23 -5.41 5.99 -20.17
N LEU A 24 -4.71 7.01 -19.66
CA LEU A 24 -4.19 8.12 -20.44
C LEU A 24 -2.68 8.05 -20.58
N VAL A 25 -2.20 8.36 -21.79
CA VAL A 25 -0.78 8.52 -22.10
C VAL A 25 -0.42 9.99 -22.00
N GLN A 26 0.62 10.29 -21.24
CA GLN A 26 1.11 11.65 -21.02
C GLN A 26 2.53 11.77 -21.60
N SER A 27 2.82 12.93 -22.20
CA SER A 27 4.14 13.30 -22.69
C SER A 27 4.59 14.60 -22.03
N THR A 28 5.87 14.69 -21.76
CA THR A 28 6.51 15.92 -21.24
C THR A 28 7.12 16.70 -22.39
N ARG A 29 6.84 18.00 -22.45
CA ARG A 29 7.40 18.93 -23.43
C ARG A 29 8.21 20.00 -22.71
N PRO A 30 9.43 20.30 -23.17
CA PRO A 30 10.21 21.40 -22.62
C PRO A 30 9.56 22.74 -22.95
N LEU A 31 9.63 23.66 -22.00
CA LEU A 31 9.24 25.05 -22.14
C LEU A 31 10.46 25.96 -21.94
N PRO A 32 10.38 27.24 -22.33
CA PRO A 32 11.39 28.24 -21.99
C PRO A 32 11.65 28.28 -20.47
N TYR A 33 12.81 28.76 -20.07
CA TYR A 33 13.24 28.90 -18.68
C TYR A 33 13.31 27.57 -17.93
N GLN A 34 13.68 26.47 -18.59
CA GLN A 34 13.79 25.11 -18.04
C GLN A 34 12.46 24.55 -17.48
N GLY A 35 11.33 25.15 -17.86
CA GLY A 35 10.01 24.65 -17.54
C GLY A 35 9.70 23.34 -18.26
N LEU A 36 8.81 22.54 -17.67
CA LEU A 36 8.32 21.30 -18.27
C LEU A 36 6.79 21.31 -18.26
N LEU A 37 6.20 21.07 -19.43
CA LEU A 37 4.76 20.88 -19.57
C LEU A 37 4.44 19.40 -19.73
N LYS A 38 3.62 18.85 -18.85
CA LYS A 38 3.11 17.50 -18.95
C LYS A 38 1.68 17.54 -19.49
N ILE A 39 1.49 16.98 -20.68
CA ILE A 39 0.20 16.98 -21.40
C ILE A 39 -0.25 15.57 -21.72
N THR A 40 -1.56 15.35 -21.73
CA THR A 40 -2.17 14.12 -22.23
C THR A 40 -2.20 14.15 -23.75
N VAL A 41 -1.62 13.13 -24.39
CA VAL A 41 -1.47 13.05 -25.85
C VAL A 41 -2.26 11.90 -26.47
N ALA A 42 -2.63 10.87 -25.68
CA ALA A 42 -3.35 9.71 -26.21
C ALA A 42 -4.13 8.99 -25.08
N LYS A 43 -5.04 8.12 -25.52
CA LYS A 43 -5.70 7.11 -24.69
C LYS A 43 -5.21 5.74 -25.13
N TYR A 44 -5.16 4.76 -24.20
CA TYR A 44 -4.93 3.39 -24.60
C TYR A 44 -6.17 2.54 -24.33
N TYR A 45 -6.41 1.60 -25.22
CA TYR A 45 -7.52 0.67 -25.14
C TYR A 45 -6.98 -0.74 -24.93
N THR A 46 -7.68 -1.52 -24.11
CA THR A 46 -7.36 -2.94 -23.91
C THR A 46 -7.80 -3.77 -25.13
N PRO A 47 -7.42 -5.06 -25.23
CA PRO A 47 -7.79 -5.88 -26.38
C PRO A 47 -9.28 -5.96 -26.70
N SER A 48 -10.16 -5.85 -25.70
CA SER A 48 -11.61 -5.78 -25.91
C SER A 48 -12.10 -4.45 -26.50
N GLY A 49 -11.21 -3.45 -26.64
CA GLY A 49 -11.56 -2.11 -27.12
C GLY A 49 -12.04 -1.16 -26.01
N ARG A 50 -12.04 -1.55 -24.74
CA ARG A 50 -12.49 -0.70 -23.64
C ARG A 50 -11.37 0.24 -23.14
N LEU A 51 -11.77 1.44 -22.72
CA LEU A 51 -10.93 2.43 -22.05
C LEU A 51 -11.12 2.30 -20.53
N ILE A 52 -10.07 1.98 -19.80
CA ILE A 52 -10.13 1.77 -18.34
C ILE A 52 -9.98 3.06 -17.52
N GLN A 53 -9.92 4.23 -18.17
CA GLN A 53 -9.74 5.51 -17.47
C GLN A 53 -10.86 5.77 -16.47
N ALA A 54 -10.49 5.92 -15.19
CA ALA A 54 -11.45 6.10 -14.12
C ALA A 54 -11.75 7.57 -13.78
N LEU A 55 -10.75 8.45 -13.91
CA LEU A 55 -10.91 9.86 -13.59
C LEU A 55 -11.40 10.65 -14.82
N ASP A 56 -12.46 11.42 -14.64
CA ASP A 56 -13.02 12.29 -15.68
C ASP A 56 -12.41 13.68 -15.62
N TYR A 57 -11.32 13.87 -16.33
CA TYR A 57 -10.63 15.16 -16.42
C TYR A 57 -11.38 16.19 -17.29
N ALA A 58 -12.39 15.78 -18.05
CA ALA A 58 -13.18 16.67 -18.88
C ALA A 58 -14.20 17.48 -18.06
N HIS A 59 -14.70 16.89 -16.99
CA HIS A 59 -15.66 17.52 -16.09
C HIS A 59 -15.05 17.66 -14.71
N ARG A 60 -14.84 18.90 -14.27
CA ARG A 60 -14.36 19.22 -12.93
C ARG A 60 -15.52 19.65 -12.05
N ASN A 61 -15.42 19.28 -10.77
CA ASN A 61 -16.33 19.77 -9.74
C ASN A 61 -16.10 21.27 -9.49
N GLU A 62 -17.02 21.94 -8.81
CA GLU A 62 -16.93 23.36 -8.47
C GLU A 62 -15.68 23.71 -7.64
N ASP A 63 -15.19 22.77 -6.82
CA ASP A 63 -13.96 22.89 -6.04
C ASP A 63 -12.68 22.60 -6.84
N GLY A 64 -12.80 22.34 -8.16
CA GLY A 64 -11.70 22.01 -9.05
C GLY A 64 -11.22 20.55 -8.97
N SER A 65 -11.78 19.75 -8.09
CA SER A 65 -11.48 18.32 -7.99
C SER A 65 -12.00 17.55 -9.22
N VAL A 66 -11.46 16.34 -9.40
CA VAL A 66 -11.81 15.46 -10.53
C VAL A 66 -12.57 14.26 -10.02
N GLY A 67 -13.80 14.09 -10.49
CA GLY A 67 -14.64 12.95 -10.18
C GLY A 67 -14.21 11.66 -10.91
N ARG A 68 -14.78 10.55 -10.48
CA ARG A 68 -14.70 9.28 -11.23
C ARG A 68 -15.85 9.19 -12.21
N VAL A 69 -15.63 8.50 -13.33
CA VAL A 69 -16.70 8.13 -14.25
C VAL A 69 -17.71 7.27 -13.47
N PRO A 70 -18.98 7.69 -13.36
CA PRO A 70 -20.02 6.91 -12.69
C PRO A 70 -20.25 5.57 -13.38
N ASP A 71 -20.54 4.53 -12.63
CA ASP A 71 -20.79 3.19 -13.19
C ASP A 71 -21.98 3.18 -14.17
N SER A 72 -22.94 4.12 -14.03
CA SER A 72 -24.08 4.32 -14.95
C SER A 72 -23.67 4.79 -16.35
N LEU A 73 -22.49 5.42 -16.48
CA LEU A 73 -21.95 5.89 -17.76
C LEU A 73 -20.95 4.91 -18.38
N THR A 74 -20.75 3.75 -17.78
CA THR A 74 -19.84 2.73 -18.30
C THR A 74 -20.54 1.82 -19.31
N HIS A 75 -19.79 1.35 -20.31
CA HIS A 75 -20.28 0.44 -21.34
C HIS A 75 -19.78 -0.99 -21.08
N VAL A 76 -20.58 -1.95 -21.50
CA VAL A 76 -20.23 -3.39 -21.41
C VAL A 76 -19.45 -3.79 -22.65
N TYR A 77 -18.34 -4.47 -22.43
CA TYR A 77 -17.51 -5.13 -23.44
C TYR A 77 -17.42 -6.61 -23.13
N LYS A 78 -16.88 -7.38 -24.04
CA LYS A 78 -16.69 -8.82 -23.87
C LYS A 78 -15.21 -9.17 -24.01
N THR A 79 -14.74 -10.05 -23.14
CA THR A 79 -13.43 -10.68 -23.27
C THR A 79 -13.42 -11.66 -24.46
N LEU A 80 -12.27 -12.23 -24.76
CA LEU A 80 -12.12 -13.22 -25.84
C LEU A 80 -13.09 -14.40 -25.72
N ASN A 81 -13.34 -14.88 -24.49
CA ASN A 81 -14.26 -16.00 -24.19
C ASN A 81 -15.69 -15.52 -23.88
N GLY A 82 -16.00 -14.23 -24.07
CA GLY A 82 -17.35 -13.69 -23.93
C GLY A 82 -17.75 -13.28 -22.52
N ARG A 83 -16.82 -13.24 -21.54
CA ARG A 83 -17.10 -12.70 -20.21
C ARG A 83 -17.38 -11.20 -20.30
N GLU A 84 -18.35 -10.71 -19.53
CA GLU A 84 -18.66 -9.28 -19.50
C GLU A 84 -17.65 -8.52 -18.65
N VAL A 85 -17.13 -7.44 -19.23
CA VAL A 85 -16.24 -6.46 -18.58
C VAL A 85 -16.71 -5.06 -18.93
N ARG A 86 -16.33 -4.06 -18.12
CA ARG A 86 -16.77 -2.68 -18.32
C ARG A 86 -15.59 -1.76 -18.59
N ASP A 87 -15.84 -0.69 -19.33
CA ASP A 87 -14.95 0.46 -19.43
C ASP A 87 -15.15 1.43 -18.24
N GLY A 88 -14.37 2.50 -18.20
CA GLY A 88 -14.43 3.47 -17.11
C GLY A 88 -14.04 2.84 -15.75
N GLY A 89 -13.91 3.64 -14.74
CA GLY A 89 -13.77 3.18 -13.35
C GLY A 89 -12.60 2.26 -12.98
N GLY A 90 -11.67 1.96 -13.90
CA GLY A 90 -10.58 1.01 -13.71
C GLY A 90 -10.95 -0.42 -14.09
N LEU A 91 -10.07 -1.37 -13.77
CA LEU A 91 -10.33 -2.80 -13.95
C LEU A 91 -11.03 -3.36 -12.71
N GLN A 92 -12.18 -3.98 -12.91
CA GLN A 92 -12.83 -4.76 -11.88
C GLN A 92 -12.12 -6.13 -11.80
N PRO A 93 -11.67 -6.58 -10.63
CA PRO A 93 -11.08 -7.92 -10.50
C PRO A 93 -12.14 -9.00 -10.71
N ASP A 94 -11.69 -10.17 -11.16
CA ASP A 94 -12.53 -11.35 -11.31
C ASP A 94 -12.90 -11.95 -9.93
N SER A 95 -12.00 -11.81 -8.96
CA SER A 95 -12.22 -12.14 -7.55
C SER A 95 -11.77 -11.00 -6.66
N THR A 96 -12.69 -10.47 -5.85
CA THR A 96 -12.39 -9.37 -4.93
C THR A 96 -11.81 -9.92 -3.64
N VAL A 97 -10.68 -9.34 -3.22
CA VAL A 97 -10.05 -9.59 -1.92
C VAL A 97 -10.08 -8.29 -1.11
N ASP A 98 -10.63 -8.36 0.08
CA ASP A 98 -10.49 -7.29 1.07
C ASP A 98 -9.19 -7.51 1.84
N TRP A 99 -8.22 -6.65 1.61
CA TRP A 99 -6.93 -6.68 2.30
C TRP A 99 -7.01 -6.16 3.75
N GLY A 100 -8.20 -5.72 4.18
CA GLY A 100 -8.38 -5.12 5.49
C GLY A 100 -7.59 -3.82 5.66
N LYS A 101 -7.48 -3.39 6.91
CA LYS A 101 -6.62 -2.25 7.28
C LYS A 101 -5.26 -2.79 7.71
N VAL A 102 -4.24 -2.51 6.94
CA VAL A 102 -2.86 -2.82 7.34
C VAL A 102 -2.52 -2.00 8.59
N ASN A 103 -2.06 -2.67 9.63
CA ASN A 103 -1.59 -1.98 10.82
C ASN A 103 -0.41 -1.07 10.50
N ARG A 104 -0.32 0.04 11.20
CA ARG A 104 0.68 1.08 10.94
C ARG A 104 2.11 0.61 11.17
N ILE A 105 2.34 -0.25 12.16
CA ILE A 105 3.67 -0.81 12.41
C ILE A 105 4.12 -1.73 11.28
N VAL A 106 3.21 -2.58 10.79
CA VAL A 106 3.45 -3.46 9.64
C VAL A 106 3.73 -2.64 8.38
N TYR A 107 2.92 -1.60 8.15
CA TYR A 107 3.15 -0.67 7.05
C TYR A 107 4.55 -0.02 7.10
N ASN A 108 4.98 0.43 8.28
CA ASN A 108 6.30 1.04 8.45
C ASN A 108 7.45 0.04 8.27
N VAL A 109 7.27 -1.19 8.73
CA VAL A 109 8.25 -2.28 8.51
C VAL A 109 8.50 -2.49 7.01
N VAL A 110 7.44 -2.45 6.19
CA VAL A 110 7.56 -2.61 4.72
C VAL A 110 8.03 -1.32 4.05
N ARG A 111 7.39 -0.19 4.33
CA ARG A 111 7.67 1.11 3.69
C ARG A 111 9.11 1.57 3.87
N ASP A 112 9.66 1.38 5.07
CA ASP A 112 11.00 1.84 5.42
C ASP A 112 12.06 0.73 5.19
N ASN A 113 11.69 -0.34 4.47
CA ASN A 113 12.53 -1.47 4.03
C ASN A 113 13.13 -2.32 5.16
N TRP A 114 12.62 -2.28 6.38
CA TRP A 114 13.18 -3.08 7.49
C TRP A 114 13.13 -4.58 7.21
N ALA A 115 12.00 -5.08 6.68
CA ALA A 115 11.87 -6.48 6.29
C ALA A 115 12.82 -6.83 5.14
N PHE A 116 12.91 -5.99 4.11
CA PHE A 116 13.78 -6.22 2.95
C PHE A 116 15.26 -6.21 3.33
N ASP A 117 15.71 -5.24 4.12
CA ASP A 117 17.09 -5.13 4.57
C ASP A 117 17.50 -6.33 5.45
N TYR A 118 16.58 -6.79 6.30
CA TYR A 118 16.81 -7.99 7.09
C TYR A 118 16.89 -9.23 6.20
N ALA A 119 15.92 -9.46 5.33
CA ALA A 119 15.91 -10.62 4.43
C ALA A 119 17.16 -10.68 3.55
N THR A 120 17.63 -9.52 3.06
CA THR A 120 18.88 -9.43 2.27
C THR A 120 20.10 -9.86 3.08
N ARG A 121 20.22 -9.40 4.33
CA ARG A 121 21.33 -9.80 5.22
C ARG A 121 21.23 -11.28 5.61
N PHE A 122 20.03 -11.74 5.90
CA PHE A 122 19.76 -13.14 6.22
C PHE A 122 20.18 -14.06 5.06
N ALA A 123 19.77 -13.74 3.83
CA ALA A 123 20.15 -14.50 2.64
C ALA A 123 21.68 -14.51 2.40
N ALA A 124 22.34 -13.38 2.63
CA ALA A 124 23.80 -13.30 2.48
C ALA A 124 24.55 -14.18 3.48
N SER A 125 23.99 -14.39 4.67
CA SER A 125 24.58 -15.24 5.72
C SER A 125 24.13 -16.71 5.67
N HIS A 126 23.09 -17.03 4.90
CA HIS A 126 22.51 -18.37 4.75
C HIS A 126 22.50 -18.79 3.27
N PRO A 127 23.61 -19.32 2.74
CA PRO A 127 23.73 -19.71 1.32
C PRO A 127 22.70 -20.75 0.87
N THR A 128 22.16 -21.50 1.82
CA THR A 128 21.11 -22.48 1.59
C THR A 128 20.02 -22.30 2.63
N ILE A 129 18.77 -22.19 2.16
CA ILE A 129 17.56 -22.15 2.98
C ILE A 129 16.64 -23.28 2.56
N ALA A 130 15.67 -23.64 3.41
CA ALA A 130 14.65 -24.62 3.07
C ALA A 130 13.83 -24.16 1.85
N PRO A 131 13.19 -25.07 1.09
CA PRO A 131 12.25 -24.71 0.05
C PRO A 131 11.17 -23.75 0.56
N ALA A 132 10.64 -22.89 -0.31
CA ALA A 132 9.69 -21.84 0.07
C ALA A 132 8.44 -22.38 0.78
N GLU A 133 8.02 -23.60 0.43
CA GLU A 133 6.87 -24.26 1.07
C GLU A 133 7.17 -24.80 2.47
N GLU A 134 8.46 -24.96 2.82
CA GLU A 134 8.92 -25.54 4.10
C GLU A 134 9.59 -24.50 5.00
N PHE A 135 9.94 -23.33 4.45
CA PHE A 135 10.63 -22.30 5.21
C PHE A 135 9.66 -21.62 6.19
N VAL A 136 10.03 -21.62 7.47
CA VAL A 136 9.23 -21.03 8.56
C VAL A 136 10.06 -20.01 9.29
N ILE A 137 9.48 -18.88 9.63
CA ILE A 137 10.09 -17.89 10.52
C ILE A 137 10.03 -18.43 11.95
N THR A 138 11.17 -18.91 12.43
CA THR A 138 11.30 -19.40 13.81
C THR A 138 11.39 -18.23 14.80
N ASP A 139 11.16 -18.50 16.09
CA ASP A 139 11.33 -17.49 17.16
C ASP A 139 12.74 -16.86 17.14
N SER A 140 13.76 -17.65 16.80
CA SER A 140 15.13 -17.16 16.70
C SER A 140 15.30 -16.18 15.54
N ILE A 141 14.72 -16.48 14.37
CA ILE A 141 14.74 -15.60 13.18
C ILE A 141 13.99 -14.31 13.48
N TYR A 142 12.81 -14.42 14.10
CA TYR A 142 12.01 -13.25 14.44
C TYR A 142 12.69 -12.35 15.49
N ALA A 143 13.29 -12.94 16.53
CA ALA A 143 14.07 -12.21 17.53
C ALA A 143 15.29 -11.52 16.91
N ASP A 144 15.94 -12.16 15.92
CA ASP A 144 17.05 -11.56 15.19
C ASP A 144 16.59 -10.40 14.31
N PHE A 145 15.45 -10.54 13.64
CA PHE A 145 14.80 -9.45 12.93
C PHE A 145 14.52 -8.25 13.85
N LYS A 146 13.89 -8.46 15.01
CA LYS A 146 13.61 -7.37 15.98
C LYS A 146 14.90 -6.65 16.39
N ARG A 147 15.97 -7.38 16.69
CA ARG A 147 17.29 -6.78 17.04
C ARG A 147 17.90 -5.97 15.89
N SER A 148 17.52 -6.27 14.66
CA SER A 148 18.04 -5.57 13.49
C SER A 148 17.39 -4.20 13.27
N ILE A 149 16.27 -3.93 13.92
CA ILE A 149 15.57 -2.65 13.84
C ILE A 149 16.24 -1.66 14.78
N ASP A 150 16.64 -0.53 14.24
CA ASP A 150 17.18 0.60 15.01
C ASP A 150 16.00 1.43 15.56
N PRO A 151 15.79 1.47 16.88
CA PRO A 151 14.66 2.19 17.48
C PRO A 151 14.68 3.69 17.20
N ASP A 152 15.85 4.30 17.06
CA ASP A 152 16.00 5.73 16.80
C ASP A 152 15.64 6.11 15.36
N ARG A 153 15.77 5.15 14.45
CA ARG A 153 15.44 5.32 13.03
C ARG A 153 14.04 4.85 12.67
N PHE A 154 13.43 4.01 13.49
CA PHE A 154 12.09 3.50 13.25
C PHE A 154 11.06 4.61 13.42
N LYS A 155 10.38 4.96 12.33
CA LYS A 155 9.42 6.07 12.33
C LYS A 155 8.04 5.57 12.77
N TYR A 156 7.64 5.97 13.97
CA TYR A 156 6.25 5.91 14.36
C TYR A 156 5.47 7.08 13.78
N ASP A 157 4.22 6.83 13.45
CA ASP A 157 3.28 7.90 13.20
C ASP A 157 2.62 8.29 14.53
N LYS A 158 3.04 9.42 15.06
CA LYS A 158 2.62 9.95 16.36
C LYS A 158 1.30 10.73 16.32
N VAL A 159 0.48 10.53 15.28
CA VAL A 159 -0.77 11.31 15.10
C VAL A 159 -1.65 11.29 16.35
N MET A 160 -1.77 10.15 17.03
CA MET A 160 -2.59 10.05 18.25
C MET A 160 -1.95 10.76 19.43
N GLU A 161 -0.63 10.64 19.60
CA GLU A 161 0.12 11.33 20.64
C GLU A 161 0.08 12.85 20.45
N ASP A 162 0.30 13.30 19.21
CA ASP A 162 0.24 14.72 18.84
C ASP A 162 -1.18 15.28 18.99
N GLY A 163 -2.19 14.52 18.60
CA GLY A 163 -3.59 14.87 18.78
C GLY A 163 -3.98 15.00 20.26
N LEU A 164 -3.53 14.07 21.11
CA LEU A 164 -3.75 14.14 22.55
C LEU A 164 -3.07 15.37 23.16
N LYS A 165 -1.85 15.67 22.74
CA LYS A 165 -1.12 16.85 23.17
C LYS A 165 -1.85 18.14 22.81
N GLN A 166 -2.29 18.28 21.56
CA GLN A 166 -3.08 19.43 21.10
C GLN A 166 -4.39 19.59 21.87
N LEU A 167 -5.11 18.47 22.11
CA LEU A 167 -6.34 18.48 22.89
C LEU A 167 -6.10 18.93 24.32
N ARG A 168 -5.00 18.47 24.95
CA ARG A 168 -4.60 18.88 26.31
C ARG A 168 -4.29 20.36 26.39
N GLU A 169 -3.58 20.91 25.39
CA GLU A 169 -3.27 22.34 25.32
C GLU A 169 -4.56 23.17 25.19
N LEU A 170 -5.45 22.78 24.28
CA LEU A 170 -6.72 23.44 24.08
C LEU A 170 -7.60 23.40 25.36
N ALA A 171 -7.67 22.26 26.04
CA ALA A 171 -8.41 22.13 27.30
C ALA A 171 -7.86 23.03 28.40
N LYS A 172 -6.55 23.29 28.42
CA LYS A 172 -5.91 24.24 29.33
C LYS A 172 -6.29 25.67 29.01
N GLU A 173 -6.20 26.06 27.73
CA GLU A 173 -6.52 27.42 27.26
C GLU A 173 -7.99 27.77 27.52
N GLU A 174 -8.90 26.84 27.29
CA GLU A 174 -10.34 27.01 27.50
C GLU A 174 -10.81 26.82 28.96
N GLY A 175 -9.89 26.51 29.87
CA GLY A 175 -10.19 26.39 31.31
C GLY A 175 -10.93 25.10 31.73
N TYR A 176 -10.93 24.08 30.87
CA TYR A 176 -11.54 22.77 31.17
C TYR A 176 -10.59 21.82 31.94
N MET A 177 -9.38 22.27 32.25
CA MET A 177 -8.39 21.42 32.90
C MET A 177 -8.61 21.40 34.42
N THR A 178 -8.91 20.23 34.95
CA THR A 178 -9.03 19.94 36.38
C THR A 178 -7.99 18.88 36.77
N ASP A 179 -7.76 18.69 38.08
CA ASP A 179 -6.85 17.63 38.56
C ASP A 179 -7.30 16.22 38.15
N GLU A 180 -8.58 16.03 37.94
CA GLU A 180 -9.14 14.75 37.46
C GLU A 180 -8.91 14.54 35.99
N SER A 181 -9.22 15.55 35.15
CA SER A 181 -8.97 15.50 33.71
C SER A 181 -7.48 15.39 33.39
N GLU A 182 -6.60 16.00 34.19
CA GLU A 182 -5.15 15.86 34.02
C GLU A 182 -4.67 14.43 34.22
N LYS A 183 -5.21 13.71 35.24
CA LYS A 183 -4.93 12.30 35.45
C LYS A 183 -5.43 11.41 34.31
N GLU A 184 -6.60 11.74 33.76
CA GLU A 184 -7.14 11.01 32.60
C GLU A 184 -6.29 11.22 31.34
N PHE A 185 -5.83 12.45 31.08
CA PHE A 185 -4.90 12.74 30.00
C PHE A 185 -3.58 11.99 30.16
N ASP A 186 -3.03 11.91 31.38
CA ASP A 186 -1.80 11.18 31.65
C ASP A 186 -1.99 9.66 31.50
N ALA A 187 -3.13 9.11 31.91
CA ALA A 187 -3.46 7.72 31.74
C ALA A 187 -3.60 7.36 30.25
N LEU A 188 -4.29 8.22 29.49
CA LEU A 188 -4.44 8.05 28.04
C LEU A 188 -3.10 8.21 27.31
N GLY A 189 -2.27 9.16 27.73
CA GLY A 189 -0.91 9.33 27.20
C GLY A 189 -0.07 8.08 27.37
N LYS A 190 -0.09 7.45 28.54
CA LYS A 190 0.61 6.17 28.79
C LYS A 190 0.10 5.03 27.92
N LEU A 191 -1.22 5.00 27.66
CA LEU A 191 -1.84 3.98 26.81
C LEU A 191 -1.44 4.16 25.32
N LEU A 192 -1.30 5.40 24.88
CA LEU A 192 -0.95 5.75 23.49
C LEU A 192 0.55 5.75 23.21
N THR A 193 1.39 5.69 24.28
CA THR A 193 2.84 5.62 24.09
C THR A 193 3.23 4.32 23.42
N HIS A 194 3.85 4.43 22.27
CA HIS A 194 4.34 3.29 21.51
C HIS A 194 5.52 2.60 22.21
N ASN A 195 5.47 1.28 22.22
CA ASN A 195 6.58 0.43 22.62
C ASN A 195 6.92 -0.49 21.46
N LEU A 196 8.03 -0.20 20.76
CA LEU A 196 8.41 -0.88 19.53
C LEU A 196 8.44 -2.41 19.69
N ASP A 197 9.04 -2.90 20.75
CA ASP A 197 9.19 -4.34 20.96
C ASP A 197 7.82 -5.02 21.17
N LYS A 198 6.95 -4.43 22.00
CA LYS A 198 5.60 -4.92 22.24
C LYS A 198 4.72 -4.83 20.99
N ASP A 199 4.85 -3.74 20.23
CA ASP A 199 4.04 -3.52 19.04
C ASP A 199 4.45 -4.48 17.92
N LEU A 200 5.73 -4.77 17.77
CA LEU A 200 6.23 -5.81 16.87
C LEU A 200 5.69 -7.20 17.26
N ASP A 201 5.71 -7.55 18.54
CA ASP A 201 5.19 -8.84 19.01
C ASP A 201 3.66 -8.94 18.83
N THR A 202 2.93 -7.84 19.03
CA THR A 202 1.47 -7.81 18.82
C THR A 202 1.08 -8.10 17.37
N HIS A 203 1.90 -7.65 16.41
CA HIS A 203 1.64 -7.81 14.96
C HIS A 203 2.60 -8.81 14.31
N ARG A 204 3.11 -9.75 15.09
CA ARG A 204 4.10 -10.72 14.65
C ARG A 204 3.66 -11.49 13.40
N ALA A 205 2.45 -12.01 13.37
CA ALA A 205 1.97 -12.83 12.24
C ALA A 205 2.00 -12.06 10.92
N GLU A 206 1.53 -10.81 10.90
CA GLU A 206 1.54 -9.96 9.70
C GLU A 206 2.96 -9.57 9.28
N ILE A 207 3.88 -9.40 10.24
CA ILE A 207 5.28 -9.10 9.98
C ILE A 207 6.02 -10.35 9.45
N GLU A 208 5.73 -11.53 9.96
CA GLU A 208 6.27 -12.79 9.45
C GLU A 208 5.86 -13.01 7.99
N ASP A 209 4.62 -12.71 7.63
CA ASP A 209 4.17 -12.72 6.23
C ASP A 209 4.99 -11.75 5.38
N CYS A 210 5.24 -10.53 5.86
CA CYS A 210 6.09 -9.57 5.15
C CYS A 210 7.53 -10.09 4.95
N LEU A 211 8.11 -10.74 5.97
CA LEU A 211 9.45 -11.33 5.90
C LEU A 211 9.50 -12.49 4.90
N LEU A 212 8.48 -13.33 4.85
CA LEU A 212 8.38 -14.43 3.88
C LEU A 212 8.28 -13.91 2.45
N TYR A 213 7.49 -12.84 2.22
CA TYR A 213 7.35 -12.21 0.89
C TYR A 213 8.63 -11.55 0.40
N THR A 214 9.45 -11.02 1.29
CA THR A 214 10.71 -10.34 0.95
C THR A 214 11.90 -11.27 0.96
N SER A 215 11.79 -12.48 1.51
CA SER A 215 12.85 -13.49 1.47
C SER A 215 13.11 -13.90 0.02
N PRO A 216 14.36 -13.86 -0.46
CA PRO A 216 14.69 -14.34 -1.79
C PRO A 216 14.34 -15.83 -1.88
N SER A 217 13.30 -16.14 -2.65
CA SER A 217 12.91 -17.52 -2.92
C SER A 217 14.06 -18.23 -3.63
N PRO A 218 14.30 -19.53 -3.36
CA PRO A 218 15.23 -20.33 -4.15
C PRO A 218 14.93 -20.31 -5.66
N ARG A 219 13.70 -19.95 -6.06
CA ARG A 219 13.34 -19.75 -7.47
C ARG A 219 14.01 -18.52 -8.08
N ASP A 220 14.23 -17.45 -7.31
CA ASP A 220 14.87 -16.23 -7.81
C ASP A 220 16.38 -16.42 -8.00
N LEU A 221 16.98 -17.33 -7.25
CA LEU A 221 18.40 -17.71 -7.41
C LEU A 221 18.65 -18.66 -8.59
N SER A 222 17.62 -19.37 -9.07
CA SER A 222 17.75 -20.31 -10.19
C SER A 222 17.63 -19.65 -11.57
N THR A 223 17.08 -18.43 -11.65
CA THR A 223 16.88 -17.68 -12.92
C THR A 223 18.03 -16.76 -13.28
N SER A 224 19.06 -16.63 -12.44
CA SER A 224 20.25 -15.78 -12.68
C SER A 224 21.48 -16.58 -13.11
N ARG A 225 21.30 -17.71 -13.83
CA ARG A 225 22.37 -18.43 -14.52
C ARG A 225 22.14 -18.48 -16.02
#